data_cb2a8a89cd15d079a37980129b9795f9
#
_entry.id   cb2a8a89cd15d079a37980129b9795f9
#
_cell.length_a   1.000
_cell.length_b   1.000
_cell.length_c   1.000
_cell.angle_alpha   90.00
_cell.angle_beta   90.00
_cell.angle_gamma   90.00
#
_symmetry.space_group_name_H-M   'P 1'
#
loop_
_entity.id
_entity.type
_entity.pdbx_description
1 polymer ?
#
loop_
_entity_poly.entity_id
_entity_poly.type
_entity_poly.pdbx_seq_one_letter_code
_entity_poly.pdbx_strand_id
1 'polypeptide(L)'
;SSCFFGFRKLRKFDQEVANVYADTEGRDTTAVKHLLIAFVITSFCSAIANTLGRHYFAQSDWMILAILTPFAVMLFALSYIGFTRDFSFEQFEKDTEEYSGLPIGSTLTMEDGEVGKRIDQLFKTQQLYLTPNFKIGDLAKATGICRTYISTHINQTKGMSFSDYINSLRVEHAKTLLLDSNANTKIYSIATQAGFSSLQSFYRNFHKFTGMKPMEWMNQ
;
A
#
# COMPACT_ATOMS: atom_id res chain seq x y z
N SER A 1 7.10 -22.85 -12.52
CA SER A 1 6.49 -23.09 -11.20
C SER A 1 6.95 -22.09 -10.14
N SER A 2 8.25 -21.81 -10.03
CA SER A 2 8.82 -20.92 -8.98
C SER A 2 8.39 -19.45 -9.09
N CYS A 3 8.28 -18.89 -10.28
CA CYS A 3 7.84 -17.48 -10.48
C CYS A 3 6.38 -17.27 -10.02
N PHE A 4 5.49 -18.23 -10.31
CA PHE A 4 4.10 -18.15 -9.87
C PHE A 4 3.97 -18.17 -8.33
N PHE A 5 4.80 -18.95 -7.67
CA PHE A 5 4.84 -18.99 -6.20
C PHE A 5 5.35 -17.66 -5.62
N GLY A 6 6.38 -17.05 -6.22
CA GLY A 6 6.89 -15.73 -5.84
C GLY A 6 5.82 -14.63 -5.94
N PHE A 7 5.09 -14.56 -7.05
CA PHE A 7 4.01 -13.59 -7.22
C PHE A 7 2.88 -13.76 -6.20
N ARG A 8 2.52 -14.99 -5.87
CA ARG A 8 1.49 -15.28 -4.86
C ARG A 8 1.93 -14.80 -3.48
N LYS A 9 3.21 -15.01 -3.12
CA LYS A 9 3.78 -14.56 -1.84
C LYS A 9 3.83 -13.03 -1.74
N LEU A 10 4.24 -12.34 -2.81
CA LEU A 10 4.23 -10.87 -2.88
C LEU A 10 2.82 -10.29 -2.75
N ARG A 11 1.83 -10.91 -3.40
CA ARG A 11 0.43 -10.47 -3.30
C ARG A 11 -0.13 -10.64 -1.88
N LYS A 12 0.22 -11.73 -1.20
CA LYS A 12 -0.16 -11.96 0.19
C LYS A 12 0.46 -10.92 1.10
N PHE A 13 1.74 -10.60 0.91
CA PHE A 13 2.42 -9.55 1.67
C PHE A 13 1.77 -8.18 1.49
N ASP A 14 1.42 -7.76 0.27
CA ASP A 14 0.72 -6.49 0.04
C ASP A 14 -0.65 -6.45 0.76
N GLN A 15 -1.35 -7.58 0.83
CA GLN A 15 -2.61 -7.66 1.59
C GLN A 15 -2.37 -7.52 3.11
N GLU A 16 -1.32 -8.13 3.62
CA GLU A 16 -0.93 -8.00 5.03
C GLU A 16 -0.54 -6.57 5.37
N VAL A 17 0.24 -5.90 4.52
CA VAL A 17 0.57 -4.47 4.67
C VAL A 17 -0.69 -3.60 4.66
N ALA A 18 -1.63 -3.84 3.74
CA ALA A 18 -2.89 -3.11 3.67
C ALA A 18 -3.82 -3.35 4.88
N ASN A 19 -3.63 -4.44 5.62
CA ASN A 19 -4.36 -4.71 6.86
C ASN A 19 -3.70 -4.07 8.10
N VAL A 20 -2.48 -3.57 8.00
CA VAL A 20 -1.73 -2.98 9.13
C VAL A 20 -1.65 -1.46 9.02
N TYR A 21 -1.43 -0.93 7.84
CA TYR A 21 -1.18 0.50 7.61
C TYR A 21 -2.31 1.14 6.81
N ALA A 22 -2.78 2.31 7.24
CA ALA A 22 -3.70 3.12 6.44
C ALA A 22 -3.03 3.65 5.17
N ASP A 23 -1.75 4.04 5.27
CA ASP A 23 -0.96 4.52 4.14
C ASP A 23 0.03 3.44 3.68
N THR A 24 -0.20 2.89 2.49
CA THR A 24 0.61 1.82 1.90
C THR A 24 1.67 2.34 0.93
N GLU A 25 1.76 3.67 0.74
CA GLU A 25 2.73 4.26 -0.16
C GLU A 25 4.17 3.99 0.30
N GLY A 26 5.01 3.52 -0.63
CA GLY A 26 6.39 3.10 -0.33
C GLY A 26 6.52 1.74 0.38
N ARG A 27 5.40 1.14 0.82
CA ARG A 27 5.36 -0.16 1.51
C ARG A 27 4.86 -1.30 0.62
N ASP A 28 4.28 -0.98 -0.54
CA ASP A 28 3.80 -1.94 -1.52
C ASP A 28 4.94 -2.59 -2.32
N THR A 29 4.71 -3.78 -2.86
CA THR A 29 5.70 -4.51 -3.65
C THR A 29 5.58 -4.25 -5.15
N THR A 30 4.86 -3.21 -5.59
CA THR A 30 4.56 -2.94 -7.00
C THR A 30 5.81 -2.78 -7.86
N ALA A 31 6.80 -2.00 -7.40
CA ALA A 31 8.05 -1.81 -8.12
C ALA A 31 8.85 -3.13 -8.24
N VAL A 32 8.85 -3.96 -7.19
CA VAL A 32 9.51 -5.27 -7.20
C VAL A 32 8.84 -6.21 -8.18
N LYS A 33 7.50 -6.19 -8.27
CA LYS A 33 6.74 -6.98 -9.26
C LYS A 33 7.08 -6.59 -10.69
N HIS A 34 7.16 -5.30 -11.01
CA HIS A 34 7.55 -4.82 -12.35
C HIS A 34 8.98 -5.25 -12.70
N LEU A 35 9.92 -5.15 -11.78
CA LEU A 35 11.29 -5.63 -11.98
C LEU A 35 11.35 -7.14 -12.21
N LEU A 36 10.56 -7.91 -11.48
CA LEU A 36 10.51 -9.36 -11.64
C LEU A 36 9.92 -9.77 -12.99
N ILE A 37 8.91 -9.04 -13.48
CA ILE A 37 8.37 -9.22 -14.84
C ILE A 37 9.44 -8.86 -15.89
N ALA A 38 10.12 -7.73 -15.74
CA ALA A 38 11.19 -7.31 -16.64
C ALA A 38 12.34 -8.35 -16.67
N PHE A 39 12.69 -8.93 -15.52
CA PHE A 39 13.68 -10.01 -15.43
C PHE A 39 13.27 -11.26 -16.22
N VAL A 40 12.03 -11.70 -16.09
CA VAL A 40 11.51 -12.85 -16.82
C VAL A 40 11.54 -12.60 -18.32
N ILE A 41 11.12 -11.40 -18.77
CA ILE A 41 11.13 -11.02 -20.19
C ILE A 41 12.57 -11.00 -20.73
N THR A 42 13.51 -10.35 -20.02
CA THR A 42 14.91 -10.27 -20.47
C THR A 42 15.59 -11.63 -20.48
N SER A 43 15.32 -12.50 -19.50
CA SER A 43 15.81 -13.89 -19.48
C SER A 43 15.27 -14.69 -20.67
N PHE A 44 13.99 -14.54 -20.99
CA PHE A 44 13.39 -15.23 -22.14
C PHE A 44 13.96 -14.75 -23.46
N CYS A 45 14.12 -13.44 -23.64
CA CYS A 45 14.76 -12.86 -24.84
C CYS A 45 16.23 -13.34 -24.97
N SER A 46 16.97 -13.40 -23.88
CA SER A 46 18.34 -13.90 -23.85
C SER A 46 18.43 -15.40 -24.22
N ALA A 47 17.50 -16.21 -23.73
CA ALA A 47 17.42 -17.63 -24.08
C ALA A 47 17.13 -17.83 -25.58
N ILE A 48 16.19 -17.07 -26.15
CA ILE A 48 15.89 -17.08 -27.61
C ILE A 48 17.12 -16.66 -28.41
N ALA A 49 17.78 -15.57 -28.03
CA ALA A 49 18.97 -15.09 -28.72
C ALA A 49 20.10 -16.15 -28.70
N ASN A 50 20.28 -16.84 -27.57
CA ASN A 50 21.28 -17.91 -27.43
C ASN A 50 20.96 -19.14 -28.29
N THR A 51 19.67 -19.49 -28.48
CA THR A 51 19.25 -20.63 -29.27
C THR A 51 19.28 -20.35 -30.77
N LEU A 52 18.85 -19.14 -31.20
CA LEU A 52 18.72 -18.77 -32.63
C LEU A 52 20.03 -18.31 -33.26
N GLY A 53 21.02 -17.84 -32.48
CA GLY A 53 22.10 -17.13 -33.11
C GLY A 53 23.43 -17.03 -32.38
N ARG A 54 23.88 -18.08 -31.68
CA ARG A 54 25.22 -18.07 -31.06
C ARG A 54 26.33 -17.69 -32.03
N HIS A 55 26.17 -18.07 -33.32
CA HIS A 55 27.14 -17.76 -34.39
C HIS A 55 27.10 -16.30 -34.83
N TYR A 56 25.92 -15.68 -34.84
CA TYR A 56 25.76 -14.25 -35.18
C TYR A 56 26.14 -13.31 -34.07
N PHE A 57 25.83 -13.67 -32.80
CA PHE A 57 26.06 -12.84 -31.63
C PHE A 57 27.54 -12.82 -31.21
N ALA A 58 28.31 -13.88 -31.48
CA ALA A 58 29.72 -13.94 -31.06
C ALA A 58 30.67 -13.14 -31.99
N GLN A 59 30.19 -12.63 -33.13
CA GLN A 59 31.01 -11.87 -34.09
C GLN A 59 30.91 -10.36 -33.93
N SER A 60 30.05 -9.84 -33.04
CA SER A 60 29.84 -8.41 -32.87
C SER A 60 29.78 -8.01 -31.42
N ASP A 61 30.72 -7.18 -30.98
CA ASP A 61 30.79 -6.63 -29.61
C ASP A 61 29.53 -5.88 -29.24
N TRP A 62 28.86 -5.22 -30.18
CA TRP A 62 27.59 -4.50 -29.99
C TRP A 62 26.44 -5.40 -29.55
N MET A 63 26.39 -6.60 -30.03
CA MET A 63 25.33 -7.55 -29.65
C MET A 63 25.53 -8.10 -28.25
N ILE A 64 26.77 -8.28 -27.81
CA ILE A 64 27.08 -8.65 -26.43
C ILE A 64 26.66 -7.54 -25.48
N LEU A 65 26.96 -6.27 -25.81
CA LEU A 65 26.55 -5.12 -25.02
C LEU A 65 25.02 -5.00 -24.95
N ALA A 66 24.30 -5.25 -26.04
CA ALA A 66 22.82 -5.20 -26.07
C ALA A 66 22.18 -6.23 -25.12
N ILE A 67 22.83 -7.37 -24.87
CA ILE A 67 22.34 -8.39 -23.96
C ILE A 67 22.70 -8.06 -22.49
N LEU A 68 23.89 -7.51 -22.24
CA LEU A 68 24.38 -7.22 -20.89
C LEU A 68 23.77 -5.95 -20.30
N THR A 69 23.47 -4.93 -21.12
CA THR A 69 22.96 -3.64 -20.67
C THR A 69 21.62 -3.75 -19.88
N PRO A 70 20.61 -4.51 -20.33
CA PRO A 70 19.35 -4.65 -19.59
C PRO A 70 19.56 -5.28 -18.19
N PHE A 71 20.49 -6.23 -18.09
CA PHE A 71 20.82 -6.83 -16.78
C PHE A 71 21.49 -5.83 -15.84
N ALA A 72 22.44 -5.03 -16.36
CA ALA A 72 23.10 -3.99 -15.56
C ALA A 72 22.11 -2.92 -15.09
N VAL A 73 21.21 -2.45 -15.96
CA VAL A 73 20.15 -1.50 -15.62
C VAL A 73 19.22 -2.08 -14.55
N MET A 74 18.87 -3.36 -14.66
CA MET A 74 18.00 -4.02 -13.70
C MET A 74 18.67 -4.16 -12.32
N LEU A 75 19.95 -4.54 -12.26
CA LEU A 75 20.70 -4.61 -11.00
C LEU A 75 20.80 -3.23 -10.33
N PHE A 76 21.05 -2.18 -11.14
CA PHE A 76 21.05 -0.81 -10.64
C PHE A 76 19.68 -0.40 -10.10
N ALA A 77 18.59 -0.73 -10.81
CA ALA A 77 17.23 -0.43 -10.36
C ALA A 77 16.88 -1.17 -9.06
N LEU A 78 17.29 -2.43 -8.90
CA LEU A 78 17.12 -3.19 -7.66
C LEU A 78 17.87 -2.54 -6.49
N SER A 79 19.14 -2.14 -6.72
CA SER A 79 19.95 -1.45 -5.72
C SER A 79 19.34 -0.09 -5.35
N TYR A 80 18.88 0.68 -6.33
CA TYR A 80 18.22 1.96 -6.11
C TYR A 80 16.93 1.83 -5.30
N ILE A 81 16.08 0.84 -5.60
CA ILE A 81 14.85 0.57 -4.84
C ILE A 81 15.19 0.15 -3.40
N GLY A 82 16.21 -0.71 -3.22
CA GLY A 82 16.65 -1.11 -1.89
C GLY A 82 17.18 0.05 -1.05
N PHE A 83 17.86 1.02 -1.70
CA PHE A 83 18.41 2.19 -1.03
C PHE A 83 17.35 3.27 -0.72
N THR A 84 16.37 3.47 -1.59
CA THR A 84 15.36 4.54 -1.44
C THR A 84 14.15 4.14 -0.61
N ARG A 85 13.99 2.85 -0.29
CA ARG A 85 12.88 2.39 0.56
C ARG A 85 13.30 2.35 2.01
N ASP A 86 12.77 3.27 2.82
CA ASP A 86 12.92 3.30 4.28
C ASP A 86 12.15 2.16 4.98
N PHE A 87 11.33 1.42 4.23
CA PHE A 87 10.53 0.33 4.78
C PHE A 87 11.35 -0.96 4.83
N SER A 88 11.77 -1.34 6.03
CA SER A 88 12.39 -2.63 6.27
C SER A 88 11.34 -3.67 6.70
N PHE A 89 11.51 -4.91 6.24
CA PHE A 89 10.71 -6.05 6.71
C PHE A 89 10.77 -6.19 8.23
N GLU A 90 11.92 -5.87 8.82
CA GLU A 90 12.14 -5.82 10.26
C GLU A 90 11.20 -4.83 10.98
N GLN A 91 10.94 -3.68 10.39
CA GLN A 91 10.02 -2.70 10.97
C GLN A 91 8.56 -3.19 10.89
N PHE A 92 8.19 -3.85 9.79
CA PHE A 92 6.88 -4.48 9.66
C PHE A 92 6.70 -5.60 10.70
N GLU A 93 7.71 -6.41 10.92
CA GLU A 93 7.70 -7.49 11.90
C GLU A 93 7.60 -6.94 13.33
N LYS A 94 8.40 -5.93 13.68
CA LYS A 94 8.31 -5.21 14.97
C LYS A 94 6.96 -4.56 15.18
N ASP A 95 6.45 -3.83 14.21
CA ASP A 95 5.10 -3.23 14.27
C ASP A 95 4.01 -4.31 14.39
N THR A 96 4.30 -5.52 13.91
CA THR A 96 3.38 -6.66 14.00
C THR A 96 3.49 -7.37 15.34
N GLU A 97 4.69 -7.53 15.91
CA GLU A 97 4.94 -8.20 17.19
C GLU A 97 4.57 -7.31 18.38
N GLU A 98 4.90 -6.02 18.35
CA GLU A 98 4.59 -5.07 19.45
C GLU A 98 3.12 -5.09 19.87
N TYR A 99 2.22 -5.34 18.89
CA TYR A 99 0.78 -5.33 19.14
C TYR A 99 0.14 -6.73 19.26
N SER A 100 0.92 -7.81 19.05
CA SER A 100 0.42 -9.17 19.28
C SER A 100 0.32 -9.54 20.76
N GLY A 101 0.98 -8.78 21.62
CA GLY A 101 1.02 -8.97 23.07
C GLY A 101 -0.14 -8.37 23.87
N LEU A 102 -1.13 -7.73 23.25
CA LEU A 102 -2.33 -7.29 23.98
C LEU A 102 -3.13 -8.52 24.42
N PRO A 103 -3.56 -8.59 25.70
CA PRO A 103 -4.22 -9.76 26.26
C PRO A 103 -5.46 -10.13 25.43
N ILE A 104 -5.48 -11.33 24.89
CA ILE A 104 -6.63 -11.91 24.20
C ILE A 104 -7.85 -12.04 25.14
N GLY A 105 -7.60 -12.01 26.46
CA GLY A 105 -8.58 -12.30 27.50
C GLY A 105 -9.75 -11.34 27.62
N SER A 106 -9.61 -10.07 27.20
CA SER A 106 -10.72 -9.08 27.27
C SER A 106 -11.56 -9.00 26.00
N THR A 107 -11.06 -9.56 24.89
CA THR A 107 -11.70 -9.46 23.56
C THR A 107 -12.62 -10.66 23.25
N LEU A 108 -12.43 -11.78 23.95
CA LEU A 108 -13.17 -13.03 23.69
C LEU A 108 -14.67 -12.99 24.09
N THR A 109 -15.12 -11.92 24.73
CA THR A 109 -16.52 -11.78 25.19
C THR A 109 -17.29 -10.63 24.53
N MET A 110 -16.65 -9.87 23.62
CA MET A 110 -17.38 -8.81 22.90
C MET A 110 -18.17 -9.37 21.72
N GLU A 111 -19.46 -9.06 21.66
CA GLU A 111 -20.27 -9.32 20.49
C GLU A 111 -19.77 -8.49 19.29
N ASP A 112 -19.80 -9.03 18.08
CA ASP A 112 -19.32 -8.35 16.86
C ASP A 112 -19.90 -6.95 16.66
N GLY A 113 -21.12 -6.70 17.14
CA GLY A 113 -21.79 -5.40 17.11
C GLY A 113 -21.17 -4.34 18.05
N GLU A 114 -20.53 -4.75 19.13
CA GLU A 114 -19.89 -3.84 20.10
C GLU A 114 -18.58 -3.27 19.58
N VAL A 115 -17.81 -4.08 18.84
CA VAL A 115 -16.54 -3.67 18.23
C VAL A 115 -16.79 -2.56 17.22
N GLY A 116 -17.76 -2.74 16.32
CA GLY A 116 -18.12 -1.73 15.33
C GLY A 116 -18.55 -0.42 15.98
N LYS A 117 -19.42 -0.47 17.00
CA LYS A 117 -19.87 0.71 17.73
C LYS A 117 -18.70 1.46 18.38
N ARG A 118 -17.74 0.74 18.96
CA ARG A 118 -16.57 1.35 19.63
C ARG A 118 -15.62 2.03 18.65
N ILE A 119 -15.38 1.40 17.47
CA ILE A 119 -14.61 1.99 16.39
C ILE A 119 -15.30 3.24 15.84
N ASP A 120 -16.60 3.14 15.52
CA ASP A 120 -17.40 4.23 14.98
C ASP A 120 -17.47 5.42 15.98
N GLN A 121 -17.59 5.15 17.25
CA GLN A 121 -17.60 6.18 18.30
C GLN A 121 -16.25 6.92 18.34
N LEU A 122 -15.11 6.21 18.35
CA LEU A 122 -13.79 6.82 18.34
C LEU A 122 -13.56 7.66 17.07
N PHE A 123 -14.00 7.19 15.92
CA PHE A 123 -13.85 7.94 14.69
C PHE A 123 -14.73 9.19 14.63
N LYS A 124 -15.93 9.14 15.23
CA LYS A 124 -16.80 10.32 15.38
C LYS A 124 -16.28 11.34 16.37
N THR A 125 -15.75 10.89 17.50
CA THR A 125 -15.34 11.79 18.60
C THR A 125 -13.91 12.30 18.45
N GLN A 126 -12.97 11.44 18.03
CA GLN A 126 -11.54 11.77 18.00
C GLN A 126 -10.96 11.90 16.59
N GLN A 127 -11.72 11.50 15.57
CA GLN A 127 -11.29 11.57 14.15
C GLN A 127 -9.88 10.99 13.92
N LEU A 128 -9.53 9.91 14.62
CA LEU A 128 -8.20 9.29 14.60
C LEU A 128 -7.73 8.92 13.19
N TYR A 129 -8.66 8.65 12.27
CA TYR A 129 -8.36 8.34 10.87
C TYR A 129 -7.68 9.50 10.12
N LEU A 130 -7.76 10.73 10.63
CA LEU A 130 -7.07 11.92 10.06
C LEU A 130 -5.58 11.99 10.47
N THR A 131 -5.14 11.16 11.41
CA THR A 131 -3.73 11.12 11.82
C THR A 131 -2.88 10.56 10.67
N PRO A 132 -1.83 11.29 10.20
CA PRO A 132 -0.91 10.76 9.19
C PRO A 132 -0.24 9.46 9.65
N ASN A 133 0.01 8.55 8.70
CA ASN A 133 0.64 7.24 8.99
C ASN A 133 -0.11 6.37 10.01
N PHE A 134 -1.42 6.57 10.15
CA PHE A 134 -2.27 5.81 11.08
C PHE A 134 -2.17 4.30 10.86
N LYS A 135 -1.96 3.54 11.93
CA LYS A 135 -1.81 2.08 11.91
C LYS A 135 -2.97 1.42 12.65
N ILE A 136 -3.25 0.17 12.30
CA ILE A 136 -4.23 -0.64 13.03
C ILE A 136 -3.85 -0.82 14.52
N GLY A 137 -2.54 -0.79 14.82
CA GLY A 137 -2.03 -0.81 16.19
C GLY A 137 -2.46 0.40 17.02
N ASP A 138 -2.54 1.58 16.40
CA ASP A 138 -3.00 2.79 17.09
C ASP A 138 -4.49 2.68 17.44
N LEU A 139 -5.28 2.11 16.52
CA LEU A 139 -6.69 1.80 16.78
C LEU A 139 -6.84 0.72 17.86
N ALA A 140 -6.00 -0.30 17.85
CA ALA A 140 -5.99 -1.34 18.87
C ALA A 140 -5.68 -0.77 20.26
N LYS A 141 -4.69 0.14 20.39
CA LYS A 141 -4.39 0.86 21.65
C LYS A 141 -5.58 1.71 22.10
N ALA A 142 -6.20 2.46 21.21
CA ALA A 142 -7.32 3.34 21.53
C ALA A 142 -8.60 2.57 21.92
N THR A 143 -8.83 1.42 21.31
CA THR A 143 -10.03 0.59 21.56
C THR A 143 -9.83 -0.42 22.69
N GLY A 144 -8.59 -0.86 22.96
CA GLY A 144 -8.28 -2.02 23.79
C GLY A 144 -8.63 -3.36 23.10
N ILE A 145 -8.87 -3.37 21.80
CA ILE A 145 -9.24 -4.54 21.02
C ILE A 145 -8.03 -5.03 20.24
N CYS A 146 -7.78 -6.35 20.20
CA CYS A 146 -6.64 -6.85 19.44
C CYS A 146 -6.78 -6.56 17.92
N ARG A 147 -5.65 -6.25 17.26
CA ARG A 147 -5.61 -5.86 15.85
C ARG A 147 -6.22 -6.92 14.90
N THR A 148 -6.01 -8.20 15.20
CA THR A 148 -6.54 -9.30 14.38
C THR A 148 -8.06 -9.25 14.36
N TYR A 149 -8.68 -8.99 15.52
CA TYR A 149 -10.12 -8.89 15.63
C TYR A 149 -10.65 -7.64 14.90
N ILE A 150 -9.98 -6.49 15.03
CA ILE A 150 -10.31 -5.26 14.30
C ILE A 150 -10.23 -5.50 12.78
N SER A 151 -9.13 -6.09 12.30
CA SER A 151 -8.94 -6.38 10.87
C SER A 151 -10.00 -7.34 10.35
N THR A 152 -10.29 -8.41 11.09
CA THR A 152 -11.33 -9.39 10.72
C THR A 152 -12.70 -8.73 10.67
N HIS A 153 -13.05 -7.93 11.68
CA HIS A 153 -14.31 -7.20 11.75
C HIS A 153 -14.49 -6.25 10.56
N ILE A 154 -13.46 -5.43 10.24
CA ILE A 154 -13.49 -4.52 9.08
C ILE A 154 -13.66 -5.31 7.77
N ASN A 155 -12.88 -6.36 7.58
CA ASN A 155 -12.96 -7.19 6.39
C ASN A 155 -14.36 -7.84 6.23
N GLN A 156 -14.95 -8.34 7.30
CA GLN A 156 -16.27 -9.00 7.27
C GLN A 156 -17.43 -8.02 7.12
N THR A 157 -17.38 -6.89 7.83
CA THR A 157 -18.51 -5.94 7.85
C THR A 157 -18.47 -4.92 6.72
N LYS A 158 -17.28 -4.51 6.28
CA LYS A 158 -17.10 -3.50 5.23
C LYS A 158 -16.64 -4.10 3.89
N GLY A 159 -16.19 -5.37 3.87
CA GLY A 159 -15.70 -6.04 2.66
C GLY A 159 -14.38 -5.46 2.12
N MET A 160 -13.60 -4.75 2.95
CA MET A 160 -12.39 -4.05 2.52
C MET A 160 -11.24 -4.18 3.52
N SER A 161 -10.01 -3.87 3.10
CA SER A 161 -8.85 -3.84 3.98
C SER A 161 -8.93 -2.67 4.97
N PHE A 162 -8.12 -2.71 6.05
CA PHE A 162 -7.98 -1.58 6.98
C PHE A 162 -7.56 -0.29 6.25
N SER A 163 -6.58 -0.38 5.34
CA SER A 163 -6.14 0.76 4.52
C SER A 163 -7.29 1.35 3.72
N ASP A 164 -8.07 0.52 3.04
CA ASP A 164 -9.18 0.99 2.22
C ASP A 164 -10.28 1.63 3.07
N TYR A 165 -10.58 1.05 4.23
CA TYR A 165 -11.56 1.60 5.15
C TYR A 165 -11.15 2.99 5.67
N ILE A 166 -9.91 3.13 6.16
CA ILE A 166 -9.42 4.43 6.63
C ILE A 166 -9.37 5.46 5.49
N ASN A 167 -8.86 5.07 4.32
CA ASN A 167 -8.79 5.98 3.18
C ASN A 167 -10.17 6.35 2.62
N SER A 168 -11.19 5.49 2.71
CA SER A 168 -12.57 5.86 2.37
C SER A 168 -13.11 6.96 3.30
N LEU A 169 -12.87 6.87 4.61
CA LEU A 169 -13.25 7.90 5.58
C LEU A 169 -12.52 9.24 5.31
N ARG A 170 -11.23 9.16 5.00
CA ARG A 170 -10.43 10.35 4.63
C ARG A 170 -10.94 11.01 3.36
N VAL A 171 -11.34 10.24 2.36
CA VAL A 171 -11.92 10.77 1.12
C VAL A 171 -13.27 11.44 1.39
N GLU A 172 -14.14 10.85 2.22
CA GLU A 172 -15.39 11.50 2.62
C GLU A 172 -15.14 12.82 3.36
N HIS A 173 -14.17 12.85 4.27
CA HIS A 173 -13.78 14.10 4.93
C HIS A 173 -13.19 15.11 3.93
N ALA A 174 -12.38 14.68 2.97
CA ALA A 174 -11.84 15.55 1.93
C ALA A 174 -12.93 16.16 1.05
N LYS A 175 -14.02 15.43 0.77
CA LYS A 175 -15.19 15.97 0.04
C LYS A 175 -15.84 17.14 0.80
N THR A 176 -15.99 17.04 2.12
CA THR A 176 -16.53 18.15 2.91
C THR A 176 -15.60 19.36 2.88
N LEU A 177 -14.29 19.16 3.00
CA LEU A 177 -13.30 20.23 2.89
C LEU A 177 -13.29 20.89 1.51
N LEU A 178 -13.48 20.11 0.43
CA LEU A 178 -13.57 20.64 -0.94
C LEU A 178 -14.81 21.51 -1.13
N LEU A 179 -15.96 21.15 -0.56
CA LEU A 179 -17.20 21.93 -0.62
C LEU A 179 -17.10 23.24 0.18
N ASP A 180 -16.42 23.19 1.33
CA ASP A 180 -16.24 24.36 2.19
C ASP A 180 -15.08 25.26 1.72
N SER A 181 -14.30 24.81 0.72
CA SER A 181 -13.11 25.51 0.27
C SER A 181 -13.44 26.70 -0.64
N ASN A 182 -12.77 27.82 -0.40
CA ASN A 182 -12.76 28.96 -1.32
C ASN A 182 -11.87 28.63 -2.54
N ALA A 183 -12.11 29.34 -3.67
CA ALA A 183 -11.37 29.15 -4.93
C ALA A 183 -9.83 29.20 -4.82
N ASN A 184 -9.28 29.71 -3.72
CA ASN A 184 -7.84 29.80 -3.45
C ASN A 184 -7.28 28.68 -2.55
N THR A 185 -8.10 27.72 -2.11
CA THR A 185 -7.60 26.67 -1.22
C THR A 185 -6.73 25.68 -2.01
N LYS A 186 -5.48 25.50 -1.58
CA LYS A 186 -4.56 24.57 -2.23
C LYS A 186 -4.97 23.13 -1.95
N ILE A 187 -5.07 22.32 -2.98
CA ILE A 187 -5.38 20.88 -2.88
C ILE A 187 -4.44 20.14 -1.91
N TYR A 188 -3.18 20.58 -1.82
CA TYR A 188 -2.22 20.05 -0.85
C TYR A 188 -2.70 20.24 0.61
N SER A 189 -3.26 21.41 0.93
CA SER A 189 -3.80 21.68 2.26
C SER A 189 -4.98 20.76 2.59
N ILE A 190 -5.87 20.53 1.63
CA ILE A 190 -7.00 19.61 1.79
C ILE A 190 -6.51 18.17 2.00
N ALA A 191 -5.55 17.71 1.20
CA ALA A 191 -4.96 16.39 1.35
C ALA A 191 -4.35 16.18 2.75
N THR A 192 -3.60 17.17 3.24
CA THR A 192 -2.98 17.13 4.57
C THR A 192 -4.03 17.15 5.68
N GLN A 193 -5.05 18.02 5.61
CA GLN A 193 -6.14 18.08 6.59
C GLN A 193 -6.98 16.81 6.60
N ALA A 194 -7.13 16.15 5.44
CA ALA A 194 -7.79 14.86 5.34
C ALA A 194 -6.92 13.68 5.82
N GLY A 195 -5.70 13.93 6.33
CA GLY A 195 -4.83 12.92 6.94
C GLY A 195 -3.97 12.13 5.96
N PHE A 196 -3.86 12.54 4.70
CA PHE A 196 -2.98 11.89 3.73
C PHE A 196 -1.53 12.34 3.93
N SER A 197 -0.60 11.37 3.93
CA SER A 197 0.85 11.64 4.07
C SER A 197 1.46 12.24 2.81
N SER A 198 0.85 12.01 1.63
CA SER A 198 1.31 12.55 0.35
C SER A 198 0.14 12.93 -0.57
N LEU A 199 0.39 13.90 -1.45
CA LEU A 199 -0.56 14.31 -2.47
C LEU A 199 -0.85 13.18 -3.48
N GLN A 200 0.13 12.34 -3.76
CA GLN A 200 -0.02 11.19 -4.65
C GLN A 200 -0.98 10.16 -4.06
N SER A 201 -0.84 9.84 -2.76
CA SER A 201 -1.75 8.95 -2.04
C SER A 201 -3.17 9.52 -2.04
N PHE A 202 -3.33 10.83 -1.81
CA PHE A 202 -4.61 11.52 -1.89
C PHE A 202 -5.28 11.35 -3.26
N TYR A 203 -4.61 11.71 -4.36
CA TYR A 203 -5.18 11.59 -5.70
C TYR A 203 -5.57 10.16 -6.06
N ARG A 204 -4.70 9.18 -5.73
CA ARG A 204 -4.96 7.78 -6.00
C ARG A 204 -6.21 7.29 -5.26
N ASN A 205 -6.32 7.56 -3.97
CA ASN A 205 -7.45 7.12 -3.16
C ASN A 205 -8.74 7.90 -3.50
N PHE A 206 -8.65 9.20 -3.73
CA PHE A 206 -9.79 9.99 -4.15
C PHE A 206 -10.39 9.46 -5.46
N HIS A 207 -9.55 9.21 -6.47
CA HIS A 207 -10.00 8.60 -7.72
C HIS A 207 -10.55 7.18 -7.52
N LYS A 208 -9.92 6.37 -6.66
CA LYS A 208 -10.38 5.01 -6.35
C LYS A 208 -11.81 4.99 -5.82
N PHE A 209 -12.16 5.91 -4.92
CA PHE A 209 -13.47 5.92 -4.24
C PHE A 209 -14.53 6.79 -4.91
N THR A 210 -14.14 7.75 -5.75
CA THR A 210 -15.08 8.66 -6.42
C THR A 210 -15.18 8.45 -7.94
N GLY A 211 -14.20 7.77 -8.54
CA GLY A 211 -14.07 7.64 -9.99
C GLY A 211 -13.51 8.88 -10.70
N MET A 212 -13.23 9.98 -9.99
CA MET A 212 -12.84 11.28 -10.54
C MET A 212 -11.65 11.88 -9.79
N LYS A 213 -11.02 12.90 -10.40
CA LYS A 213 -10.02 13.72 -9.71
C LYS A 213 -10.72 14.75 -8.78
N PRO A 214 -10.04 15.16 -7.67
CA PRO A 214 -10.62 16.13 -6.73
C PRO A 214 -11.14 17.41 -7.37
N MET A 215 -10.42 17.98 -8.34
CA MET A 215 -10.83 19.20 -9.05
C MET A 215 -12.04 18.99 -9.98
N GLU A 216 -12.12 17.81 -10.61
CA GLU A 216 -13.27 17.44 -11.46
C GLU A 216 -14.52 17.24 -10.60
N TRP A 217 -14.35 16.66 -9.42
CA TRP A 217 -15.44 16.43 -8.47
C TRP A 217 -15.99 17.74 -7.89
N MET A 218 -15.12 18.73 -7.64
CA MET A 218 -15.51 20.06 -7.10
C MET A 218 -16.31 20.89 -8.10
N ASN A 219 -16.16 20.64 -9.41
CA ASN A 219 -16.81 21.41 -10.49
C ASN A 219 -18.15 20.79 -10.95
N GLN A 220 -18.67 19.77 -10.25
CA GLN A 220 -20.00 19.21 -10.50
C GLN A 220 -21.10 19.97 -9.75
#